data_de96b51b1a589104ae25c6c2beb05e7f
#
_entry.id   de96b51b1a589104ae25c6c2beb05e7f
#
_cell.length_a   1.000
_cell.length_b   1.000
_cell.length_c   1.000
_cell.angle_alpha   90.00
_cell.angle_beta   90.00
_cell.angle_gamma   90.00
#
_symmetry.space_group_name_H-M   'P 1'
#
loop_
_entity.id
_entity.type
_entity.pdbx_description
1 polymer ?
#
loop_
_entity_poly.entity_id
_entity_poly.type
_entity_poly.pdbx_seq_one_letter_code
_entity_poly.pdbx_strand_id
1 'polypeptide(L)'
;VVCMDVMPEPEIIDENQSYPSPHEMRYPCLRCRSHKLAMLGKIPCSFVDDTRFDLAGYVYREFGHCFGRAEENICLNGIGQAEPKGLLHSAEIGVTASTLTADAVIELFFSLDKQYRRNAVWVMNDETAMTLRMLKDSTGNFLWRSTDDTIFSHTVVISNYINDSTIVFGDLSYY
;
A
#
# COMPACT_ATOMS: atom_id res chain seq x y z
N VAL A 1 -2.20 10.76 -11.73
CA VAL A 1 -3.24 11.23 -10.79
C VAL A 1 -3.10 12.73 -10.67
N VAL A 2 -4.12 13.48 -11.00
CA VAL A 2 -4.14 14.93 -10.81
C VAL A 2 -4.53 15.15 -9.34
N CYS A 3 -3.60 15.53 -8.49
CA CYS A 3 -3.94 16.01 -7.17
C CYS A 3 -4.63 17.37 -7.34
N MET A 4 -5.91 17.41 -7.07
CA MET A 4 -6.64 18.67 -6.98
C MET A 4 -6.38 19.28 -5.61
N ASP A 5 -6.21 20.61 -5.57
CA ASP A 5 -6.16 21.35 -4.31
C ASP A 5 -7.48 21.11 -3.54
N VAL A 6 -7.38 21.08 -2.21
CA VAL A 6 -8.57 20.87 -1.39
C VAL A 6 -9.49 22.09 -1.57
N MET A 7 -10.72 21.83 -2.03
CA MET A 7 -11.71 22.89 -2.14
C MET A 7 -12.08 23.41 -0.74
N PRO A 8 -12.19 24.72 -0.53
CA PRO A 8 -12.69 25.27 0.72
C PRO A 8 -14.12 24.80 0.98
N GLU A 9 -14.45 24.65 2.25
CA GLU A 9 -15.84 24.34 2.62
C GLU A 9 -16.80 25.46 2.23
N PRO A 10 -18.02 25.13 1.76
CA PRO A 10 -19.02 26.15 1.43
C PRO A 10 -19.48 26.89 2.69
N GLU A 11 -19.52 28.21 2.60
CA GLU A 11 -20.01 29.09 3.67
C GLU A 11 -21.48 29.40 3.50
N ILE A 12 -22.20 29.45 4.62
CA ILE A 12 -23.60 29.95 4.64
C ILE A 12 -23.54 31.49 4.71
N ILE A 13 -24.10 32.14 3.70
CA ILE A 13 -24.16 33.59 3.60
C ILE A 13 -25.60 34.07 3.68
N ASP A 14 -25.82 35.24 4.31
CA ASP A 14 -27.12 35.90 4.36
C ASP A 14 -27.45 36.59 3.04
N GLU A 15 -28.75 36.83 2.76
CA GLU A 15 -29.28 37.42 1.50
C GLU A 15 -28.61 38.75 1.08
N ASN A 16 -28.01 39.49 2.03
CA ASN A 16 -27.37 40.79 1.78
C ASN A 16 -25.85 40.78 1.94
N GLN A 17 -25.23 39.61 2.09
CA GLN A 17 -23.76 39.49 2.16
C GLN A 17 -23.16 39.29 0.76
N SER A 18 -21.97 39.84 0.55
CA SER A 18 -21.18 39.59 -0.65
C SER A 18 -20.65 38.16 -0.67
N TYR A 19 -20.65 37.54 -1.85
CA TYR A 19 -20.04 36.22 -2.02
C TYR A 19 -18.57 36.19 -1.59
N PRO A 20 -18.10 35.07 -0.99
CA PRO A 20 -16.69 34.91 -0.65
C PRO A 20 -15.83 35.02 -1.91
N SER A 21 -14.56 35.39 -1.72
CA SER A 21 -13.62 35.52 -2.84
C SER A 21 -13.46 34.20 -3.58
N PRO A 22 -13.40 34.23 -4.91
CA PRO A 22 -13.22 32.99 -5.68
C PRO A 22 -11.89 32.31 -5.31
N HIS A 23 -11.96 31.03 -5.01
CA HIS A 23 -10.78 30.21 -4.76
C HIS A 23 -10.11 29.85 -6.10
N GLU A 24 -8.84 30.24 -6.25
CA GLU A 24 -8.05 29.82 -7.42
C GLU A 24 -7.65 28.36 -7.27
N MET A 25 -8.24 27.47 -8.04
CA MET A 25 -7.81 26.08 -8.09
C MET A 25 -6.41 25.98 -8.72
N ARG A 26 -5.47 25.47 -7.96
CA ARG A 26 -4.14 25.14 -8.47
C ARG A 26 -4.10 23.69 -8.89
N TYR A 27 -3.67 23.42 -10.10
CA TYR A 27 -3.47 22.08 -10.62
C TYR A 27 -1.95 21.81 -10.67
N PRO A 28 -1.36 21.21 -9.61
CA PRO A 28 0.03 20.84 -9.67
C PRO A 28 0.24 19.83 -10.80
N CYS A 29 1.16 20.13 -11.68
CA CYS A 29 1.49 19.26 -12.80
C CYS A 29 2.35 18.09 -12.27
N LEU A 30 1.74 16.94 -12.07
CA LEU A 30 2.47 15.72 -11.76
C LEU A 30 3.15 15.19 -13.02
N ARG A 31 4.47 15.14 -13.02
CA ARG A 31 5.25 14.52 -14.08
C ARG A 31 5.29 13.02 -13.89
N CYS A 32 4.43 12.31 -14.59
CA CYS A 32 4.52 10.86 -14.68
C CYS A 32 5.74 10.47 -15.52
N ARG A 33 6.62 9.64 -14.98
CA ARG A 33 7.73 9.03 -15.70
C ARG A 33 7.43 7.56 -15.90
N SER A 34 7.67 7.07 -17.12
CA SER A 34 7.61 5.63 -17.38
C SER A 34 8.97 4.98 -17.08
N HIS A 35 8.93 3.86 -16.40
CA HIS A 35 10.10 3.05 -16.10
C HIS A 35 9.98 1.72 -16.85
N LYS A 36 11.11 1.18 -17.30
CA LYS A 36 11.15 -0.06 -18.08
C LYS A 36 11.65 -1.20 -17.19
N LEU A 37 10.81 -2.18 -16.96
CA LEU A 37 11.20 -3.42 -16.32
C LEU A 37 11.49 -4.46 -17.42
N ALA A 38 12.63 -5.12 -17.38
CA ALA A 38 13.03 -6.10 -18.38
C ALA A 38 13.70 -7.32 -17.74
N MET A 39 13.42 -8.49 -18.31
CA MET A 39 14.01 -9.78 -17.92
C MET A 39 14.42 -10.53 -19.16
N LEU A 40 15.55 -11.24 -19.09
CA LEU A 40 16.05 -12.10 -20.17
C LEU A 40 16.30 -13.51 -19.63
N GLY A 41 15.59 -14.49 -20.17
CA GLY A 41 15.82 -15.92 -19.92
C GLY A 41 16.51 -16.58 -21.10
N LYS A 42 17.44 -17.49 -20.87
CA LYS A 42 18.05 -18.34 -21.90
C LYS A 42 17.72 -19.79 -21.62
N ILE A 43 17.21 -20.48 -22.63
CA ILE A 43 16.85 -21.90 -22.57
C ILE A 43 17.65 -22.64 -23.65
N PRO A 44 18.33 -23.75 -23.34
CA PRO A 44 19.02 -24.57 -24.35
C PRO A 44 18.03 -25.16 -25.35
N CYS A 45 18.39 -25.17 -26.65
CA CYS A 45 17.52 -25.75 -27.70
C CYS A 45 17.25 -27.25 -27.46
N SER A 46 18.23 -28.00 -26.96
CA SER A 46 18.07 -29.41 -26.63
C SER A 46 16.92 -29.66 -25.63
N PHE A 47 16.70 -28.74 -24.70
CA PHE A 47 15.64 -28.85 -23.71
C PHE A 47 14.24 -28.60 -24.34
N VAL A 48 14.19 -27.76 -25.36
CA VAL A 48 12.94 -27.46 -26.10
C VAL A 48 12.52 -28.65 -26.93
N ASP A 49 13.48 -29.35 -27.57
CA ASP A 49 13.22 -30.44 -28.47
C ASP A 49 12.83 -31.75 -27.72
N ASP A 50 13.37 -31.96 -26.54
CA ASP A 50 13.19 -33.20 -25.76
C ASP A 50 11.96 -33.18 -24.81
N THR A 51 11.33 -32.04 -24.59
CA THR A 51 10.23 -31.93 -23.62
C THR A 51 8.85 -32.16 -24.27
N ARG A 52 8.10 -33.12 -23.69
CA ARG A 52 6.65 -33.26 -23.89
C ARG A 52 5.82 -32.31 -23.02
N PHE A 53 6.50 -31.39 -22.34
CA PHE A 53 5.94 -30.44 -21.40
C PHE A 53 5.70 -29.10 -22.11
N ASP A 54 4.61 -28.40 -21.78
CA ASP A 54 4.36 -27.03 -22.27
C ASP A 54 5.36 -26.05 -21.66
N LEU A 55 6.58 -26.05 -22.21
CA LEU A 55 7.68 -25.21 -21.75
C LEU A 55 7.35 -23.71 -21.92
N ALA A 56 6.67 -23.36 -23.02
CA ALA A 56 6.33 -21.97 -23.28
C ALA A 56 5.35 -21.43 -22.21
N GLY A 57 4.28 -22.16 -21.94
CA GLY A 57 3.33 -21.79 -20.89
C GLY A 57 3.96 -21.73 -19.49
N TYR A 58 4.90 -22.62 -19.20
CA TYR A 58 5.66 -22.57 -17.95
C TYR A 58 6.51 -21.28 -17.84
N VAL A 59 7.29 -20.98 -18.87
CA VAL A 59 8.16 -19.79 -18.90
C VAL A 59 7.35 -18.51 -18.79
N TYR A 60 6.20 -18.41 -19.47
CA TYR A 60 5.33 -17.24 -19.36
C TYR A 60 4.79 -17.04 -17.93
N ARG A 61 4.41 -18.11 -17.25
CA ARG A 61 3.96 -18.03 -15.85
C ARG A 61 5.08 -17.61 -14.92
N GLU A 62 6.28 -18.20 -15.07
CA GLU A 62 7.44 -17.81 -14.26
C GLU A 62 7.84 -16.36 -14.48
N PHE A 63 7.80 -15.88 -15.72
CA PHE A 63 8.04 -14.45 -16.01
C PHE A 63 6.99 -13.57 -15.33
N GLY A 64 5.71 -13.94 -15.42
CA GLY A 64 4.62 -13.25 -14.74
C GLY A 64 4.86 -13.14 -13.23
N HIS A 65 5.24 -14.25 -12.58
CA HIS A 65 5.58 -14.25 -11.16
C HIS A 65 6.81 -13.38 -10.82
N CYS A 66 7.83 -13.42 -11.67
CA CYS A 66 9.02 -12.59 -11.46
C CYS A 66 8.72 -11.10 -11.63
N PHE A 67 7.94 -10.74 -12.64
CA PHE A 67 7.52 -9.35 -12.85
C PHE A 67 6.64 -8.87 -11.70
N GLY A 68 5.63 -9.64 -11.28
CA GLY A 68 4.75 -9.27 -10.17
C GLY A 68 5.52 -9.01 -8.87
N ARG A 69 6.48 -9.90 -8.53
CA ARG A 69 7.35 -9.70 -7.36
C ARG A 69 8.24 -8.46 -7.48
N ALA A 70 8.79 -8.21 -8.67
CA ALA A 70 9.62 -7.03 -8.89
C ALA A 70 8.79 -5.74 -8.81
N GLU A 71 7.61 -5.71 -9.39
CA GLU A 71 6.67 -4.59 -9.30
C GLU A 71 6.24 -4.32 -7.86
N GLU A 72 5.87 -5.35 -7.10
CA GLU A 72 5.51 -5.23 -5.69
C GLU A 72 6.66 -4.61 -4.88
N ASN A 73 7.88 -5.12 -5.06
CA ASN A 73 9.06 -4.58 -4.36
C ASN A 73 9.32 -3.11 -4.74
N ILE A 74 9.25 -2.76 -6.01
CA ILE A 74 9.48 -1.38 -6.48
C ILE A 74 8.39 -0.45 -5.95
N CYS A 75 7.12 -0.88 -5.98
CA CYS A 75 6.01 -0.08 -5.46
C CYS A 75 6.11 0.16 -3.95
N LEU A 76 6.68 -0.77 -3.18
CA LEU A 76 6.86 -0.59 -1.75
C LEU A 76 8.15 0.16 -1.40
N ASN A 77 9.29 -0.23 -1.99
CA ASN A 77 10.62 0.19 -1.56
C ASN A 77 11.37 1.12 -2.55
N GLY A 78 10.82 1.40 -3.72
CA GLY A 78 11.49 2.21 -4.74
C GLY A 78 11.95 3.58 -4.22
N ILE A 79 13.15 4.00 -4.60
CA ILE A 79 13.79 5.23 -4.10
C ILE A 79 13.51 6.48 -4.94
N GLY A 80 12.79 6.35 -6.07
CA GLY A 80 12.35 7.49 -6.87
C GLY A 80 13.40 8.10 -7.80
N GLN A 81 14.53 7.44 -8.04
CA GLN A 81 15.58 7.92 -8.97
C GLN A 81 15.45 7.29 -10.36
N ALA A 82 15.91 6.05 -10.52
CA ALA A 82 15.79 5.25 -11.73
C ALA A 82 14.51 4.40 -11.77
N GLU A 83 13.79 4.35 -10.70
CA GLU A 83 12.57 3.61 -10.42
C GLU A 83 11.51 4.51 -9.78
N PRO A 84 10.22 4.12 -9.72
CA PRO A 84 9.18 4.85 -9.02
C PRO A 84 9.53 5.08 -7.55
N LYS A 85 8.99 6.13 -6.95
CA LYS A 85 9.12 6.36 -5.52
C LYS A 85 8.15 5.44 -4.79
N GLY A 86 8.66 4.54 -3.98
CA GLY A 86 7.89 3.53 -3.26
C GLY A 86 7.02 4.11 -2.14
N LEU A 87 6.01 3.34 -1.77
CA LEU A 87 5.04 3.70 -0.74
C LEU A 87 5.72 4.01 0.60
N LEU A 88 6.69 3.19 1.03
CA LEU A 88 7.41 3.39 2.29
C LEU A 88 8.25 4.67 2.33
N HIS A 89 8.65 5.20 1.16
CA HIS A 89 9.35 6.48 1.05
C HIS A 89 8.42 7.67 0.84
N SER A 90 7.15 7.43 0.57
CA SER A 90 6.14 8.46 0.31
C SER A 90 5.18 8.64 1.47
N ALA A 91 4.95 7.59 2.27
CA ALA A 91 4.04 7.61 3.40
C ALA A 91 4.57 8.49 4.54
N GLU A 92 3.64 9.16 5.22
CA GLU A 92 3.92 9.87 6.46
C GLU A 92 3.96 8.90 7.63
N ILE A 93 4.80 9.20 8.62
CA ILE A 93 4.89 8.41 9.84
C ILE A 93 3.73 8.81 10.76
N GLY A 94 2.74 7.94 10.89
CA GLY A 94 1.59 8.17 11.77
C GLY A 94 1.91 7.90 13.23
N VAL A 95 2.59 6.79 13.53
CA VAL A 95 2.93 6.35 14.89
C VAL A 95 4.33 5.74 14.93
N THR A 96 5.06 6.02 16.00
CA THR A 96 6.33 5.35 16.29
C THR A 96 6.25 4.74 17.69
N ALA A 97 6.31 3.42 17.77
CA ALA A 97 6.23 2.68 19.03
C ALA A 97 7.47 1.79 19.20
N SER A 98 7.94 1.61 20.45
CA SER A 98 9.05 0.71 20.76
C SER A 98 8.66 -0.76 20.72
N THR A 99 7.38 -1.06 20.90
CA THR A 99 6.80 -2.41 20.87
C THR A 99 5.46 -2.40 20.14
N LEU A 100 5.18 -3.47 19.44
CA LEU A 100 3.91 -3.65 18.75
C LEU A 100 2.82 -4.00 19.77
N THR A 101 1.91 -3.07 19.99
CA THR A 101 0.78 -3.20 20.92
C THR A 101 -0.54 -2.95 20.20
N ALA A 102 -1.64 -3.42 20.80
CA ALA A 102 -2.98 -3.13 20.28
C ALA A 102 -3.27 -1.63 20.26
N ASP A 103 -2.80 -0.89 21.26
CA ASP A 103 -2.97 0.56 21.35
C ASP A 103 -2.27 1.28 20.21
N ALA A 104 -1.04 0.87 19.84
CA ALA A 104 -0.32 1.44 18.71
C ALA A 104 -1.04 1.22 17.37
N VAL A 105 -1.71 0.08 17.19
CA VAL A 105 -2.53 -0.19 16.00
C VAL A 105 -3.78 0.69 15.97
N ILE A 106 -4.41 0.92 17.13
CA ILE A 106 -5.54 1.83 17.26
C ILE A 106 -5.10 3.27 16.95
N GLU A 107 -3.98 3.72 17.50
CA GLU A 107 -3.42 5.03 17.24
C GLU A 107 -3.12 5.23 15.75
N LEU A 108 -2.52 4.24 15.10
CA LEU A 108 -2.25 4.27 13.65
C LEU A 108 -3.56 4.35 12.85
N PHE A 109 -4.59 3.61 13.24
CA PHE A 109 -5.89 3.68 12.59
C PHE A 109 -6.48 5.09 12.66
N PHE A 110 -6.39 5.74 13.82
CA PHE A 110 -6.95 7.08 14.01
C PHE A 110 -6.05 8.21 13.53
N SER A 111 -4.77 7.96 13.26
CA SER A 111 -3.87 8.96 12.64
C SER A 111 -4.27 9.32 11.22
N LEU A 112 -4.92 8.38 10.49
CA LEU A 112 -5.44 8.63 9.15
C LEU A 112 -6.77 9.39 9.21
N ASP A 113 -6.95 10.41 8.39
CA ASP A 113 -8.19 11.17 8.30
C ASP A 113 -9.38 10.28 7.90
N LYS A 114 -10.56 10.56 8.48
CA LYS A 114 -11.79 9.79 8.28
C LYS A 114 -12.16 9.59 6.81
N GLN A 115 -11.91 10.58 5.97
CA GLN A 115 -12.24 10.54 4.54
C GLN A 115 -11.45 9.46 3.79
N TYR A 116 -10.21 9.16 4.20
CA TYR A 116 -9.35 8.16 3.58
C TYR A 116 -9.47 6.76 4.21
N ARG A 117 -10.10 6.65 5.39
CA ARG A 117 -10.26 5.35 6.07
C ARG A 117 -11.21 4.41 5.34
N ARG A 118 -12.17 4.93 4.56
CA ARG A 118 -13.25 4.11 3.97
C ARG A 118 -12.74 2.94 3.12
N ASN A 119 -11.71 3.19 2.30
CA ASN A 119 -11.13 2.20 1.38
C ASN A 119 -9.70 1.83 1.79
N ALA A 120 -9.30 2.19 3.01
CA ALA A 120 -7.96 1.91 3.47
C ALA A 120 -7.73 0.40 3.65
N VAL A 121 -6.48 -0.02 3.45
CA VAL A 121 -6.02 -1.38 3.66
C VAL A 121 -4.80 -1.37 4.58
N TRP A 122 -4.65 -2.46 5.32
CA TRP A 122 -3.46 -2.73 6.11
C TRP A 122 -2.45 -3.47 5.25
N VAL A 123 -1.20 -3.04 5.25
CA VAL A 123 -0.10 -3.77 4.59
C VAL A 123 1.01 -3.99 5.59
N MET A 124 1.42 -5.24 5.75
CA MET A 124 2.46 -5.64 6.70
C MET A 124 3.11 -6.94 6.23
N ASN A 125 4.20 -7.34 6.86
CA ASN A 125 4.79 -8.65 6.62
C ASN A 125 4.15 -9.74 7.48
N ASP A 126 4.47 -10.99 7.17
CA ASP A 126 3.90 -12.17 7.84
C ASP A 126 4.30 -12.25 9.32
N GLU A 127 5.53 -11.88 9.67
CA GLU A 127 6.03 -11.89 11.05
C GLU A 127 5.33 -10.84 11.91
N THR A 128 5.09 -9.65 11.37
CA THR A 128 4.30 -8.61 12.03
C THR A 128 2.86 -9.05 12.23
N ALA A 129 2.25 -9.67 11.20
CA ALA A 129 0.90 -10.20 11.29
C ALA A 129 0.80 -11.32 12.36
N MET A 130 1.78 -12.21 12.42
CA MET A 130 1.86 -13.24 13.46
C MET A 130 1.93 -12.60 14.86
N THR A 131 2.79 -11.60 15.04
CA THR A 131 2.92 -10.89 16.31
C THR A 131 1.61 -10.25 16.73
N LEU A 132 0.89 -9.60 15.81
CA LEU A 132 -0.43 -9.01 16.07
C LEU A 132 -1.47 -10.07 16.45
N ARG A 133 -1.47 -11.23 15.77
CA ARG A 133 -2.38 -12.35 16.08
C ARG A 133 -2.10 -12.96 17.45
N MET A 134 -0.87 -12.87 17.96
CA MET A 134 -0.49 -13.36 19.27
C MET A 134 -0.87 -12.41 20.42
N LEU A 135 -1.28 -11.18 20.14
CA LEU A 135 -1.73 -10.23 21.15
C LEU A 135 -3.01 -10.74 21.84
N LYS A 136 -2.99 -10.66 23.17
CA LYS A 136 -4.11 -11.10 24.03
C LYS A 136 -4.59 -9.95 24.90
N ASP A 137 -5.86 -9.99 25.23
CA ASP A 137 -6.46 -9.12 26.23
C ASP A 137 -6.08 -9.56 27.66
N SER A 138 -6.52 -8.80 28.65
CA SER A 138 -6.31 -9.10 30.07
C SER A 138 -6.94 -10.41 30.53
N THR A 139 -7.87 -10.98 29.74
CA THR A 139 -8.58 -12.24 30.02
C THR A 139 -7.95 -13.42 29.27
N GLY A 140 -6.92 -13.19 28.46
CA GLY A 140 -6.19 -14.21 27.72
C GLY A 140 -6.79 -14.55 26.34
N ASN A 141 -7.80 -13.81 25.87
CA ASN A 141 -8.37 -14.01 24.55
C ASN A 141 -7.52 -13.27 23.49
N PHE A 142 -7.41 -13.86 22.32
CA PHE A 142 -6.73 -13.19 21.20
C PHE A 142 -7.54 -11.99 20.71
N LEU A 143 -6.88 -10.85 20.54
CA LEU A 143 -7.50 -9.62 20.08
C LEU A 143 -7.88 -9.70 18.61
N TRP A 144 -7.02 -10.30 17.78
CA TRP A 144 -7.31 -10.55 16.37
C TRP A 144 -7.66 -12.03 16.16
N ARG A 145 -8.89 -12.32 15.79
CA ARG A 145 -9.36 -13.68 15.57
C ARG A 145 -8.74 -14.30 14.33
N SER A 146 -8.39 -15.56 14.40
CA SER A 146 -7.69 -16.28 13.34
C SER A 146 -8.48 -16.50 12.04
N THR A 147 -9.79 -16.28 12.07
CA THR A 147 -10.69 -16.50 10.93
C THR A 147 -10.83 -15.28 10.02
N ASP A 148 -10.41 -14.11 10.50
CA ASP A 148 -10.67 -12.86 9.79
C ASP A 148 -9.35 -12.27 9.27
N ASP A 149 -9.22 -12.10 7.95
CA ASP A 149 -8.11 -11.39 7.33
C ASP A 149 -8.38 -9.87 7.32
N THR A 150 -9.05 -9.38 8.39
CA THR A 150 -9.40 -7.97 8.55
C THR A 150 -9.07 -7.47 9.94
N ILE A 151 -8.58 -6.22 10.03
CA ILE A 151 -8.42 -5.46 11.27
C ILE A 151 -9.33 -4.23 11.17
N PHE A 152 -10.22 -4.01 12.14
CA PHE A 152 -11.23 -2.94 12.11
C PHE A 152 -12.06 -2.92 10.83
N SER A 153 -12.43 -4.10 10.31
CA SER A 153 -13.18 -4.29 9.05
C SER A 153 -12.41 -3.85 7.78
N HIS A 154 -11.11 -3.61 7.87
CA HIS A 154 -10.23 -3.31 6.74
C HIS A 154 -9.35 -4.51 6.43
N THR A 155 -9.22 -4.81 5.14
CA THR A 155 -8.44 -5.96 4.65
C THR A 155 -6.97 -5.84 5.02
N VAL A 156 -6.36 -6.95 5.42
CA VAL A 156 -4.92 -7.07 5.64
C VAL A 156 -4.29 -7.73 4.43
N VAL A 157 -3.28 -7.07 3.88
CA VAL A 157 -2.45 -7.56 2.77
C VAL A 157 -1.07 -7.90 3.32
N ILE A 158 -0.65 -9.13 3.10
CA ILE A 158 0.68 -9.58 3.53
C ILE A 158 1.67 -9.38 2.38
N SER A 159 2.79 -8.73 2.67
CA SER A 159 3.89 -8.54 1.74
C SER A 159 5.23 -8.83 2.37
N ASN A 160 6.05 -9.63 1.68
CA ASN A 160 7.41 -9.97 2.13
C ASN A 160 8.42 -8.82 1.91
N TYR A 161 8.00 -7.74 1.28
CA TYR A 161 8.88 -6.59 0.98
C TYR A 161 8.75 -5.46 1.99
N ILE A 162 7.93 -5.63 3.03
CA ILE A 162 7.85 -4.71 4.16
C ILE A 162 8.75 -5.22 5.28
N ASN A 163 9.49 -4.32 5.92
CA ASN A 163 10.36 -4.67 7.04
C ASN A 163 9.52 -5.11 8.26
N ASP A 164 10.15 -5.94 9.09
CA ASP A 164 9.57 -6.39 10.35
C ASP A 164 9.14 -5.20 11.22
N SER A 165 8.05 -5.37 11.93
CA SER A 165 7.47 -4.34 12.80
C SER A 165 7.04 -3.04 12.08
N THR A 166 6.95 -3.06 10.76
CA THR A 166 6.41 -1.95 9.97
C THR A 166 5.00 -2.28 9.52
N ILE A 167 4.08 -1.36 9.78
CA ILE A 167 2.68 -1.47 9.36
C ILE A 167 2.33 -0.23 8.54
N VAL A 168 1.74 -0.43 7.39
CA VAL A 168 1.18 0.64 6.56
C VAL A 168 -0.33 0.56 6.61
N PHE A 169 -0.98 1.71 6.81
CA PHE A 169 -2.43 1.82 6.75
C PHE A 169 -2.80 3.03 5.89
N GLY A 170 -3.57 2.81 4.85
CA GLY A 170 -3.98 3.89 3.96
C GLY A 170 -4.81 3.42 2.77
N ASP A 171 -5.38 4.39 2.06
CA ASP A 171 -6.08 4.17 0.80
C ASP A 171 -5.08 4.22 -0.35
N LEU A 172 -4.74 3.05 -0.89
CA LEU A 172 -3.76 2.91 -1.97
C LEU A 172 -4.23 3.48 -3.32
N SER A 173 -5.49 3.91 -3.44
CA SER A 173 -5.97 4.57 -4.66
C SER A 173 -5.38 5.96 -4.86
N TYR A 174 -4.78 6.53 -3.83
CA TYR A 174 -4.09 7.83 -3.87
C TYR A 174 -2.58 7.72 -4.14
N TYR A 175 -2.08 6.50 -4.25
CA TYR A 175 -0.66 6.22 -4.54
C TYR A 175 -0.34 6.13 -6.06
#